data_f4f126d820dc1a51542bf7851863fbc3
#
_entry.id   f4f126d820dc1a51542bf7851863fbc3
#
_cell.length_a   1.000
_cell.length_b   1.000
_cell.length_c   1.000
_cell.angle_alpha   90.00
_cell.angle_beta   90.00
_cell.angle_gamma   90.00
#
_symmetry.space_group_name_H-M   'P 1'
#
loop_
_entity.id
_entity.type
_entity.pdbx_description
1 polymer ?
#
loop_
_entity_poly.entity_id
_entity_poly.type
_entity_poly.pdbx_seq_one_letter_code
_entity_poly.pdbx_strand_id
1 'polypeptide(L)'
;NEYIVRLDTGDRAWAQMAFQFAHEFCHIICNYRDVANPQLWFEETICEVASLYSLRRMSENWKVNPPYSNWKGYSAALSDYANTRIASQQEKKQSLAEFYRDHATALEASGTNRELNNFIAVKLLKHFEGTPSGWQAVRYLNLGEASENKSFKTYLSGWYRRVPEKHRTFVRTIAK
;
A
#
# COMPACT_ATOMS: atom_id res chain seq x y z
N ASN A 1 16.39 -3.43 18.56
CA ASN A 1 15.01 -2.94 18.47
C ASN A 1 14.15 -4.06 17.91
N GLU A 2 12.96 -4.22 18.45
CA GLU A 2 11.98 -5.24 18.06
C GLU A 2 10.70 -4.53 17.61
N TYR A 3 10.08 -5.03 16.55
CA TYR A 3 8.78 -4.56 16.10
C TYR A 3 7.72 -5.59 16.47
N ILE A 4 6.65 -5.15 17.10
CA ILE A 4 5.50 -5.99 17.46
C ILE A 4 4.35 -5.66 16.51
N VAL A 5 3.97 -6.61 15.67
CA VAL A 5 2.82 -6.50 14.78
C VAL A 5 1.61 -7.13 15.47
N ARG A 6 0.54 -6.36 15.65
CA ARG A 6 -0.73 -6.82 16.21
C ARG A 6 -1.76 -6.94 15.10
N LEU A 7 -2.37 -8.12 14.97
CA LEU A 7 -3.38 -8.41 13.96
C LEU A 7 -4.73 -8.64 14.62
N ASP A 8 -5.77 -8.08 14.02
CA ASP A 8 -7.17 -8.30 14.42
C ASP A 8 -7.79 -9.35 13.50
N THR A 9 -7.41 -10.60 13.73
CA THR A 9 -7.89 -11.75 12.97
C THR A 9 -8.21 -12.90 13.90
N GLY A 10 -9.28 -13.62 13.62
CA GLY A 10 -9.69 -14.80 14.38
C GLY A 10 -9.78 -16.04 13.51
N ASP A 11 -9.82 -17.20 14.16
CA ASP A 11 -10.07 -18.51 13.55
C ASP A 11 -9.18 -18.85 12.35
N ARG A 12 -9.83 -19.15 11.21
CA ARG A 12 -9.17 -19.56 9.96
C ARG A 12 -9.14 -18.46 8.90
N ALA A 13 -9.18 -17.19 9.31
CA ALA A 13 -9.18 -16.03 8.41
C ALA A 13 -7.78 -15.74 7.82
N TRP A 14 -7.13 -16.76 7.26
CA TRP A 14 -5.73 -16.68 6.79
C TRP A 14 -5.51 -15.61 5.71
N ALA A 15 -6.48 -15.40 4.80
CA ALA A 15 -6.37 -14.34 3.80
C ALA A 15 -6.42 -12.95 4.45
N GLN A 16 -7.28 -12.77 5.45
CA GLN A 16 -7.34 -11.54 6.25
C GLN A 16 -6.05 -11.33 7.04
N MET A 17 -5.53 -12.39 7.66
CA MET A 17 -4.27 -12.34 8.39
C MET A 17 -3.11 -11.92 7.48
N ALA A 18 -2.99 -12.54 6.31
CA ALA A 18 -1.94 -12.20 5.34
C ALA A 18 -2.09 -10.76 4.83
N PHE A 19 -3.33 -10.29 4.61
CA PHE A 19 -3.65 -8.93 4.24
C PHE A 19 -3.20 -7.92 5.29
N GLN A 20 -3.61 -8.11 6.55
CA GLN A 20 -3.24 -7.24 7.65
C GLN A 20 -1.74 -7.27 7.93
N PHE A 21 -1.13 -8.46 7.91
CA PHE A 21 0.31 -8.58 8.11
C PHE A 21 1.10 -7.79 7.05
N ALA A 22 0.72 -7.89 5.78
CA ALA A 22 1.37 -7.15 4.72
C ALA A 22 1.22 -5.63 4.88
N HIS A 23 0.07 -5.16 5.39
CA HIS A 23 -0.18 -3.77 5.72
C HIS A 23 0.78 -3.27 6.81
N GLU A 24 0.77 -3.91 7.96
CA GLU A 24 1.60 -3.53 9.11
C GLU A 24 3.10 -3.67 8.81
N PHE A 25 3.49 -4.71 8.09
CA PHE A 25 4.87 -4.89 7.67
C PHE A 25 5.33 -3.78 6.71
N CYS A 26 4.42 -3.27 5.88
CA CYS A 26 4.72 -2.15 4.99
C CYS A 26 5.01 -0.87 5.78
N HIS A 27 4.32 -0.59 6.88
CA HIS A 27 4.65 0.53 7.76
C HIS A 27 6.10 0.45 8.26
N ILE A 28 6.55 -0.74 8.65
CA ILE A 28 7.96 -0.95 9.03
C ILE A 28 8.90 -0.63 7.87
N ILE A 29 8.58 -1.11 6.66
CA ILE A 29 9.37 -0.84 5.46
C ILE A 29 9.38 0.65 5.11
N CYS A 30 8.26 1.36 5.27
CA CYS A 30 8.13 2.79 5.03
C CYS A 30 8.93 3.66 6.01
N ASN A 31 9.53 3.09 7.04
CA ASN A 31 10.12 3.80 8.17
C ASN A 31 9.06 4.64 8.90
N TYR A 32 7.93 4.01 9.23
CA TYR A 32 6.87 4.62 10.03
C TYR A 32 7.44 5.28 11.30
N ARG A 33 6.91 6.44 11.63
CA ARG A 33 7.23 7.16 12.87
C ARG A 33 5.93 7.68 13.49
N ASP A 34 5.82 7.53 14.80
CA ASP A 34 4.69 8.07 15.57
C ASP A 34 4.87 9.58 15.77
N VAL A 35 4.67 10.33 14.70
CA VAL A 35 4.74 11.79 14.67
C VAL A 35 3.61 12.34 13.79
N ALA A 36 3.12 13.53 14.12
CA ALA A 36 2.09 14.18 13.32
C ALA A 36 2.58 14.36 11.86
N ASN A 37 1.87 13.75 10.92
CA ASN A 37 2.16 13.82 9.50
C ASN A 37 0.86 14.01 8.70
N PRO A 38 0.60 15.20 8.12
CA PRO A 38 -0.59 15.44 7.30
C PRO A 38 -0.70 14.50 6.08
N GLN A 39 0.43 13.90 5.66
CA GLN A 39 0.48 13.00 4.52
C GLN A 39 0.48 11.51 4.94
N LEU A 40 0.10 11.20 6.17
CA LEU A 40 -0.05 9.82 6.67
C LEU A 40 -0.97 8.98 5.77
N TRP A 41 -2.03 9.59 5.22
CA TRP A 41 -2.95 8.93 4.30
C TRP A 41 -2.24 8.27 3.10
N PHE A 42 -1.15 8.86 2.61
CA PHE A 42 -0.41 8.27 1.49
C PHE A 42 0.41 7.05 1.92
N GLU A 43 1.00 7.08 3.11
CA GLU A 43 1.65 5.91 3.69
C GLU A 43 0.63 4.77 3.88
N GLU A 44 -0.52 5.05 4.48
CA GLU A 44 -1.64 4.09 4.63
C GLU A 44 -2.09 3.53 3.26
N THR A 45 -2.16 4.40 2.25
CA THR A 45 -2.46 3.96 0.87
C THR A 45 -1.41 2.98 0.34
N ILE A 46 -0.12 3.25 0.54
CA ILE A 46 0.97 2.34 0.11
C ILE A 46 0.91 1.01 0.88
N CYS A 47 0.54 1.03 2.17
CA CYS A 47 0.34 -0.17 2.96
C CYS A 47 -0.85 -1.00 2.46
N GLU A 48 -1.95 -0.35 2.04
CA GLU A 48 -3.08 -1.03 1.39
C GLU A 48 -2.67 -1.64 0.03
N VAL A 49 -1.86 -0.94 -0.76
CA VAL A 49 -1.26 -1.52 -2.00
C VAL A 49 -0.45 -2.76 -1.67
N ALA A 50 0.36 -2.73 -0.59
CA ALA A 50 1.17 -3.87 -0.19
C ALA A 50 0.32 -5.08 0.18
N SER A 51 -0.81 -4.86 0.86
CA SER A 51 -1.78 -5.91 1.19
C SER A 51 -2.35 -6.57 -0.06
N LEU A 52 -2.88 -5.78 -0.99
CA LEU A 52 -3.46 -6.28 -2.24
C LEU A 52 -2.42 -6.99 -3.11
N TYR A 53 -1.25 -6.39 -3.26
CA TYR A 53 -0.13 -6.96 -3.99
C TYR A 53 0.30 -8.31 -3.42
N SER A 54 0.48 -8.39 -2.10
CA SER A 54 0.92 -9.60 -1.42
C SER A 54 -0.06 -10.74 -1.61
N LEU A 55 -1.36 -10.50 -1.42
CA LEU A 55 -2.38 -11.54 -1.63
C LEU A 55 -2.41 -12.05 -3.07
N ARG A 56 -2.32 -11.15 -4.05
CA ARG A 56 -2.30 -11.54 -5.47
C ARG A 56 -1.06 -12.37 -5.80
N ARG A 57 0.12 -11.93 -5.34
CA ARG A 57 1.37 -12.68 -5.54
C ARG A 57 1.37 -14.02 -4.82
N MET A 58 0.86 -14.08 -3.58
CA MET A 58 0.70 -15.33 -2.85
C MET A 58 -0.26 -16.26 -3.58
N SER A 59 -1.41 -15.77 -4.04
CA SER A 59 -2.37 -16.56 -4.80
C SER A 59 -1.73 -17.19 -6.05
N GLU A 60 -1.02 -16.39 -6.85
CA GLU A 60 -0.33 -16.88 -8.04
C GLU A 60 0.73 -17.95 -7.71
N ASN A 61 1.55 -17.67 -6.70
CA ASN A 61 2.64 -18.58 -6.32
C ASN A 61 2.09 -19.89 -5.73
N TRP A 62 1.06 -19.85 -4.90
CA TRP A 62 0.53 -21.03 -4.22
C TRP A 62 -0.24 -21.97 -5.14
N LYS A 63 -0.63 -21.55 -6.35
CA LYS A 63 -1.15 -22.45 -7.38
C LYS A 63 -0.11 -23.49 -7.78
N VAL A 64 1.18 -23.14 -7.73
CA VAL A 64 2.29 -23.98 -8.21
C VAL A 64 3.17 -24.43 -7.06
N ASN A 65 3.52 -23.54 -6.15
CA ASN A 65 4.48 -23.75 -5.08
C ASN A 65 3.93 -23.29 -3.71
N PRO A 66 2.91 -23.96 -3.15
CA PRO A 66 2.40 -23.64 -1.82
C PRO A 66 3.40 -24.04 -0.72
N PRO A 67 3.38 -23.42 0.47
CA PRO A 67 4.24 -23.82 1.61
C PRO A 67 4.06 -25.27 2.01
N TYR A 68 2.84 -25.79 1.89
CA TYR A 68 2.48 -27.19 2.07
C TYR A 68 1.55 -27.63 0.93
N SER A 69 1.72 -28.86 0.44
CA SER A 69 0.99 -29.35 -0.74
C SER A 69 -0.54 -29.27 -0.60
N ASN A 70 -1.07 -29.48 0.61
CA ASN A 70 -2.49 -29.38 0.92
C ASN A 70 -3.02 -27.93 0.94
N TRP A 71 -2.16 -26.93 0.88
CA TRP A 71 -2.56 -25.51 0.86
C TRP A 71 -2.73 -24.94 -0.55
N LYS A 72 -2.48 -25.73 -1.58
CA LYS A 72 -2.64 -25.31 -2.97
C LYS A 72 -4.05 -24.74 -3.25
N GLY A 73 -5.07 -25.38 -2.71
CA GLY A 73 -6.46 -24.95 -2.87
C GLY A 73 -6.76 -23.58 -2.21
N TYR A 74 -5.95 -23.15 -1.27
CA TYR A 74 -6.14 -21.87 -0.59
C TYR A 74 -5.77 -20.66 -1.46
N SER A 75 -5.09 -20.88 -2.59
CA SER A 75 -4.77 -19.84 -3.56
C SER A 75 -6.01 -19.06 -4.03
N ALA A 76 -7.14 -19.75 -4.18
CA ALA A 76 -8.43 -19.12 -4.54
C ALA A 76 -8.90 -18.14 -3.47
N ALA A 77 -8.87 -18.52 -2.19
CA ALA A 77 -9.30 -17.65 -1.08
C ALA A 77 -8.48 -16.36 -0.98
N LEU A 78 -7.16 -16.44 -1.24
CA LEU A 78 -6.28 -15.26 -1.30
C LEU A 78 -6.68 -14.32 -2.45
N SER A 79 -6.92 -14.90 -3.64
CA SER A 79 -7.39 -14.17 -4.82
C SER A 79 -8.74 -13.49 -4.59
N ASP A 80 -9.69 -14.23 -4.06
CA ASP A 80 -11.08 -13.78 -3.86
C ASP A 80 -11.12 -12.63 -2.85
N TYR A 81 -10.35 -12.71 -1.78
CA TYR A 81 -10.26 -11.64 -0.79
C TYR A 81 -9.72 -10.35 -1.42
N ALA A 82 -8.64 -10.42 -2.21
CA ALA A 82 -8.09 -9.27 -2.90
C ALA A 82 -9.06 -8.72 -3.96
N ASN A 83 -9.67 -9.59 -4.77
CA ASN A 83 -10.58 -9.20 -5.85
C ASN A 83 -11.86 -8.54 -5.33
N THR A 84 -12.41 -9.00 -4.22
CA THR A 84 -13.58 -8.36 -3.57
C THR A 84 -13.28 -6.91 -3.20
N ARG A 85 -12.09 -6.64 -2.62
CA ARG A 85 -11.67 -5.28 -2.26
C ARG A 85 -11.42 -4.41 -3.49
N ILE A 86 -10.82 -4.96 -4.53
CA ILE A 86 -10.55 -4.25 -5.79
C ILE A 86 -11.88 -3.92 -6.49
N ALA A 87 -12.80 -4.88 -6.60
CA ALA A 87 -14.08 -4.71 -7.29
C ALA A 87 -14.93 -3.60 -6.68
N SER A 88 -14.93 -3.46 -5.34
CA SER A 88 -15.66 -2.39 -4.64
C SER A 88 -15.25 -0.97 -5.05
N GLN A 89 -14.08 -0.79 -5.69
CA GLN A 89 -13.55 0.50 -6.13
C GLN A 89 -13.52 0.68 -7.65
N GLN A 90 -13.69 -0.38 -8.43
CA GLN A 90 -13.58 -0.33 -9.90
C GLN A 90 -14.71 0.44 -10.59
N GLU A 91 -15.88 0.52 -9.98
CA GLU A 91 -17.04 1.23 -10.52
C GLU A 91 -16.84 2.75 -10.58
N LYS A 92 -15.93 3.28 -9.77
CA LYS A 92 -15.60 4.71 -9.74
C LYS A 92 -14.67 5.05 -10.92
N LYS A 93 -15.20 5.70 -11.95
CA LYS A 93 -14.47 6.06 -13.19
C LYS A 93 -13.51 7.24 -13.05
N GLN A 94 -13.46 7.89 -11.89
CA GLN A 94 -12.66 9.07 -11.62
C GLN A 94 -11.15 8.81 -11.77
N SER A 95 -10.40 9.75 -12.31
CA SER A 95 -8.92 9.71 -12.32
C SER A 95 -8.34 9.98 -10.92
N LEU A 96 -7.09 9.59 -10.68
CA LEU A 96 -6.42 9.87 -9.41
C LEU A 96 -6.30 11.37 -9.13
N ALA A 97 -5.99 12.16 -10.16
CA ALA A 97 -5.84 13.62 -10.01
C ALA A 97 -7.17 14.31 -9.64
N GLU A 98 -8.28 13.91 -10.28
CA GLU A 98 -9.61 14.40 -9.92
C GLU A 98 -10.00 13.99 -8.53
N PHE A 99 -9.82 12.70 -8.20
CA PHE A 99 -10.13 12.18 -6.88
C PHE A 99 -9.34 12.88 -5.77
N TYR A 100 -8.03 13.05 -5.95
CA TYR A 100 -7.21 13.77 -4.97
C TYR A 100 -7.66 15.21 -4.81
N ARG A 101 -7.92 15.94 -5.89
CA ARG A 101 -8.40 17.34 -5.83
C ARG A 101 -9.70 17.45 -5.02
N ASP A 102 -10.62 16.50 -5.22
CA ASP A 102 -11.94 16.53 -4.58
C ASP A 102 -11.91 16.09 -3.12
N HIS A 103 -10.89 15.30 -2.71
CA HIS A 103 -10.79 14.68 -1.39
C HIS A 103 -9.54 15.08 -0.58
N ALA A 104 -8.68 15.97 -1.08
CA ALA A 104 -7.41 16.31 -0.43
C ALA A 104 -7.56 16.70 1.05
N THR A 105 -8.54 17.58 1.34
CA THR A 105 -8.82 18.02 2.72
C THR A 105 -9.21 16.86 3.63
N ALA A 106 -10.05 15.94 3.14
CA ALA A 106 -10.50 14.78 3.92
C ALA A 106 -9.36 13.77 4.15
N LEU A 107 -8.49 13.57 3.16
CA LEU A 107 -7.30 12.74 3.24
C LEU A 107 -6.31 13.28 4.29
N GLU A 108 -6.02 14.58 4.24
CA GLU A 108 -5.10 15.23 5.19
C GLU A 108 -5.67 15.33 6.61
N ALA A 109 -7.00 15.41 6.75
CA ALA A 109 -7.69 15.44 8.05
C ALA A 109 -7.75 14.05 8.73
N SER A 110 -7.73 12.96 7.95
CA SER A 110 -7.81 11.59 8.48
C SER A 110 -6.96 10.64 7.66
N GLY A 111 -5.71 10.42 8.08
CA GLY A 111 -4.79 9.50 7.42
C GLY A 111 -5.32 8.08 7.26
N THR A 112 -6.21 7.65 8.15
CA THR A 112 -6.74 6.28 8.20
C THR A 112 -8.14 6.13 7.56
N ASN A 113 -8.57 7.06 6.70
CA ASN A 113 -9.82 6.93 5.97
C ASN A 113 -9.74 5.80 4.93
N ARG A 114 -10.13 4.60 5.35
CA ARG A 114 -9.99 3.36 4.55
C ARG A 114 -10.67 3.42 3.20
N GLU A 115 -11.82 4.10 3.07
CA GLU A 115 -12.53 4.18 1.80
C GLU A 115 -11.73 4.99 0.77
N LEU A 116 -11.24 6.17 1.17
CA LEU A 116 -10.44 7.04 0.30
C LEU A 116 -9.09 6.39 -0.04
N ASN A 117 -8.41 5.83 0.97
CA ASN A 117 -7.12 5.18 0.80
C ASN A 117 -7.22 3.96 -0.13
N ASN A 118 -8.27 3.14 0.02
CA ASN A 118 -8.47 1.95 -0.82
C ASN A 118 -8.71 2.31 -2.29
N PHE A 119 -9.48 3.38 -2.57
CA PHE A 119 -9.65 3.84 -3.95
C PHE A 119 -8.31 4.16 -4.62
N ILE A 120 -7.47 4.93 -3.95
CA ILE A 120 -6.15 5.31 -4.48
C ILE A 120 -5.25 4.07 -4.58
N ALA A 121 -5.26 3.19 -3.58
CA ALA A 121 -4.46 1.96 -3.56
C ALA A 121 -4.78 1.05 -4.75
N VAL A 122 -6.06 0.84 -5.07
CA VAL A 122 -6.48 0.04 -6.22
C VAL A 122 -5.97 0.63 -7.54
N LYS A 123 -5.96 1.96 -7.67
CA LYS A 123 -5.41 2.63 -8.86
C LYS A 123 -3.89 2.54 -8.94
N LEU A 124 -3.20 2.59 -7.79
CA LEU A 124 -1.73 2.49 -7.75
C LEU A 124 -1.22 1.06 -7.92
N LEU A 125 -2.01 0.05 -7.55
CA LEU A 125 -1.61 -1.37 -7.55
C LEU A 125 -0.95 -1.80 -8.87
N LYS A 126 -1.51 -1.39 -10.02
CA LYS A 126 -0.98 -1.72 -11.35
C LYS A 126 0.47 -1.24 -11.56
N HIS A 127 0.88 -0.15 -10.93
CA HIS A 127 2.25 0.38 -11.07
C HIS A 127 3.26 -0.50 -10.32
N PHE A 128 2.88 -0.99 -9.14
CA PHE A 128 3.70 -1.92 -8.35
C PHE A 128 3.75 -3.32 -9.00
N GLU A 129 2.64 -3.78 -9.58
CA GLU A 129 2.61 -5.05 -10.33
C GLU A 129 3.46 -4.97 -11.59
N GLY A 130 3.40 -3.86 -12.32
CA GLY A 130 4.20 -3.65 -13.53
C GLY A 130 5.68 -3.37 -13.26
N THR A 131 6.02 -2.91 -12.06
CA THR A 131 7.40 -2.60 -11.67
C THR A 131 7.66 -3.08 -10.23
N PRO A 132 7.83 -4.40 -10.00
CA PRO A 132 8.05 -4.93 -8.65
C PRO A 132 9.28 -4.37 -7.92
N SER A 133 10.31 -3.94 -8.65
CA SER A 133 11.47 -3.26 -8.07
C SER A 133 11.13 -1.91 -7.43
N GLY A 134 9.95 -1.35 -7.72
CA GLY A 134 9.42 -0.13 -7.12
C GLY A 134 9.22 -0.25 -5.60
N TRP A 135 9.01 -1.46 -5.08
CA TRP A 135 8.94 -1.69 -3.64
C TRP A 135 10.22 -1.28 -2.91
N GLN A 136 11.36 -1.29 -3.57
CA GLN A 136 12.61 -0.79 -2.98
C GLN A 136 12.59 0.73 -2.75
N ALA A 137 11.80 1.48 -3.53
CA ALA A 137 11.65 2.93 -3.34
C ALA A 137 10.87 3.27 -2.06
N VAL A 138 9.95 2.40 -1.64
CA VAL A 138 9.09 2.59 -0.45
C VAL A 138 9.92 2.76 0.83
N ARG A 139 11.07 2.11 0.92
CA ARG A 139 12.01 2.23 2.05
C ARG A 139 12.51 3.66 2.32
N TYR A 140 12.33 4.56 1.38
CA TYR A 140 12.77 5.96 1.47
C TYR A 140 11.62 6.93 1.71
N LEU A 141 10.40 6.41 1.90
CA LEU A 141 9.18 7.24 1.96
C LEU A 141 9.24 8.23 3.13
N ASN A 142 9.50 7.76 4.33
CA ASN A 142 9.47 8.56 5.55
C ASN A 142 10.86 8.85 6.17
N LEU A 143 11.92 8.85 5.37
CA LEU A 143 13.25 9.18 5.87
C LEU A 143 13.47 10.70 6.11
N GLY A 144 12.62 11.57 5.56
CA GLY A 144 12.67 13.02 5.78
C GLY A 144 12.01 13.45 7.09
N GLU A 145 12.17 14.70 7.47
CA GLU A 145 11.50 15.27 8.63
C GLU A 145 9.99 15.45 8.35
N ALA A 146 9.14 15.08 9.32
CA ALA A 146 7.69 15.22 9.19
C ALA A 146 7.25 16.68 9.03
N SER A 147 8.00 17.63 9.61
CA SER A 147 7.79 19.07 9.46
C SER A 147 7.93 19.58 8.02
N GLU A 148 8.61 18.83 7.15
CA GLU A 148 8.74 19.13 5.72
C GLU A 148 7.47 18.74 4.91
N ASN A 149 6.57 17.94 5.47
CA ASN A 149 5.41 17.36 4.78
C ASN A 149 4.21 18.32 4.73
N LYS A 150 4.46 19.61 4.50
CA LYS A 150 3.42 20.69 4.49
C LYS A 150 2.39 20.55 3.39
N SER A 151 2.70 19.81 2.33
CA SER A 151 1.79 19.50 1.23
C SER A 151 2.16 18.17 0.61
N PHE A 152 1.21 17.53 -0.06
CA PHE A 152 1.47 16.27 -0.76
C PHE A 152 2.56 16.42 -1.83
N LYS A 153 2.58 17.54 -2.55
CA LYS A 153 3.64 17.85 -3.52
C LYS A 153 5.03 17.90 -2.87
N THR A 154 5.14 18.52 -1.69
CA THR A 154 6.41 18.61 -0.95
C THR A 154 6.84 17.22 -0.47
N TYR A 155 5.91 16.44 0.04
CA TYR A 155 6.13 15.06 0.49
C TYR A 155 6.66 14.16 -0.63
N LEU A 156 5.98 14.15 -1.78
CA LEU A 156 6.42 13.39 -2.96
C LEU A 156 7.77 13.87 -3.50
N SER A 157 8.01 15.18 -3.52
CA SER A 157 9.30 15.75 -3.92
C SER A 157 10.43 15.33 -2.98
N GLY A 158 10.15 15.27 -1.68
CA GLY A 158 11.06 14.74 -0.65
C GLY A 158 11.38 13.27 -0.90
N TRP A 159 10.36 12.43 -1.13
CA TRP A 159 10.54 11.02 -1.47
C TRP A 159 11.41 10.86 -2.73
N TYR A 160 11.09 11.59 -3.81
CA TYR A 160 11.87 11.56 -5.06
C TYR A 160 13.35 11.90 -4.87
N ARG A 161 13.68 12.88 -4.02
CA ARG A 161 15.07 13.29 -3.75
C ARG A 161 15.83 12.22 -2.95
N ARG A 162 15.16 11.52 -2.04
CA ARG A 162 15.77 10.54 -1.14
C ARG A 162 16.01 9.18 -1.79
N VAL A 163 15.21 8.80 -2.79
CA VAL A 163 15.44 7.51 -3.47
C VAL A 163 16.70 7.53 -4.32
N PRO A 164 17.44 6.40 -4.39
CA PRO A 164 18.50 6.21 -5.38
C PRO A 164 18.00 6.46 -6.81
N GLU A 165 18.88 6.91 -7.68
CA GLU A 165 18.55 7.30 -9.06
C GLU A 165 17.75 6.22 -9.81
N LYS A 166 18.14 4.95 -9.67
CA LYS A 166 17.46 3.80 -10.28
C LYS A 166 15.98 3.67 -9.94
N HIS A 167 15.50 4.31 -8.85
CA HIS A 167 14.09 4.26 -8.42
C HIS A 167 13.33 5.56 -8.71
N ARG A 168 14.00 6.64 -9.16
CA ARG A 168 13.36 7.94 -9.42
C ARG A 168 12.27 7.89 -10.48
N THR A 169 12.48 7.07 -11.53
CA THR A 169 11.47 6.90 -12.58
C THR A 169 10.18 6.32 -12.01
N PHE A 170 10.28 5.31 -11.14
CA PHE A 170 9.12 4.73 -10.46
C PHE A 170 8.38 5.78 -9.62
N VAL A 171 9.10 6.51 -8.75
CA VAL A 171 8.49 7.56 -7.91
C VAL A 171 7.82 8.64 -8.77
N ARG A 172 8.42 9.03 -9.87
CA ARG A 172 7.82 9.98 -10.82
C ARG A 172 6.53 9.45 -11.44
N THR A 173 6.44 8.15 -11.71
CA THR A 173 5.23 7.51 -12.24
C THR A 173 4.08 7.54 -11.23
N ILE A 174 4.39 7.32 -9.93
CA ILE A 174 3.41 7.41 -8.85
C ILE A 174 2.96 8.85 -8.60
N ALA A 175 3.81 9.84 -8.84
CA ALA A 175 3.55 11.27 -8.58
C ALA A 175 2.79 11.99 -9.73
N LYS A 176 2.46 11.30 -10.81
CA LYS A 176 1.66 11.82 -11.95
C LYS A 176 0.17 11.55 -11.78
#